data_32fd94531144cffcde224b12863e848d
#
_entry.id   32fd94531144cffcde224b12863e848d
#
_cell.length_a   1.000
_cell.length_b   1.000
_cell.length_c   1.000
_cell.angle_alpha   90.00
_cell.angle_beta   90.00
_cell.angle_gamma   90.00
#
_symmetry.space_group_name_H-M   'P 1'
#
loop_
_entity.id
_entity.type
_entity.pdbx_description
1 polymer ?
#
loop_
_entity_poly.entity_id
_entity_poly.type
_entity_poly.pdbx_seq_one_letter_code
_entity_poly.pdbx_strand_id
1 'polypeptide(L)'
;WMLRIEDKLADTRTRLQTLREQVDQALADVPAALSLGENMNVQPVKLPLFVNAQLGFMAVYLLADYDDLARKLILAHHTALIDRSTLERWLNDGAHALRSLFSLAQQYRYSGTTRDDFAAKNAAARAALEKFGELPQDVLEGTRRSRFAPPIARRTTKPGTPPAAPAIEPDAPAHTDGAADGAAGDEGTDA
;
A
#
# COMPACT_ATOMS: atom_id res chain seq x y z
N TRP A 1 -14.19 -4.81 3.30
CA TRP A 1 -13.05 -4.05 2.81
C TRP A 1 -11.83 -4.91 2.52
N MET A 2 -11.35 -5.72 3.47
CA MET A 2 -10.16 -6.54 3.25
C MET A 2 -10.26 -7.39 1.99
N LEU A 3 -11.37 -8.10 1.76
CA LEU A 3 -11.61 -8.87 0.54
C LEU A 3 -11.57 -8.00 -0.72
N ARG A 4 -12.20 -6.83 -0.70
CA ARG A 4 -12.18 -5.89 -1.84
C ARG A 4 -10.76 -5.41 -2.16
N ILE A 5 -9.94 -5.20 -1.12
CA ILE A 5 -8.54 -4.81 -1.31
C ILE A 5 -7.72 -6.00 -1.84
N GLU A 6 -7.95 -7.23 -1.35
CA GLU A 6 -7.32 -8.45 -1.87
C GLU A 6 -7.66 -8.68 -3.36
N ASP A 7 -8.94 -8.60 -3.69
CA ASP A 7 -9.41 -8.75 -5.08
C ASP A 7 -8.75 -7.67 -5.97
N LYS A 8 -8.66 -6.42 -5.49
CA LYS A 8 -8.03 -5.34 -6.23
C LYS A 8 -6.52 -5.48 -6.36
N LEU A 9 -5.84 -6.02 -5.34
CA LEU A 9 -4.41 -6.36 -5.40
C LEU A 9 -4.15 -7.44 -6.45
N ALA A 10 -4.98 -8.49 -6.49
CA ALA A 10 -4.88 -9.56 -7.48
C ALA A 10 -5.08 -9.03 -8.91
N ASP A 11 -6.09 -8.20 -9.11
CA ASP A 11 -6.40 -7.52 -10.36
C ASP A 11 -5.23 -6.66 -10.86
N THR A 12 -4.67 -5.84 -9.95
CA THR A 12 -3.54 -4.96 -10.24
C THR A 12 -2.30 -5.78 -10.60
N ARG A 13 -2.03 -6.87 -9.87
CA ARG A 13 -0.93 -7.79 -10.17
C ARG A 13 -1.06 -8.38 -11.56
N THR A 14 -2.23 -8.91 -11.91
CA THR A 14 -2.49 -9.49 -13.24
C THR A 14 -2.25 -8.45 -14.33
N ARG A 15 -2.70 -7.22 -14.11
CA ARG A 15 -2.53 -6.15 -15.09
C ARG A 15 -1.06 -5.76 -15.30
N LEU A 16 -0.29 -5.63 -14.22
CA LEU A 16 1.14 -5.36 -14.31
C LEU A 16 1.90 -6.53 -14.96
N GLN A 17 1.50 -7.76 -14.66
CA GLN A 17 2.07 -8.95 -15.28
C GLN A 17 1.85 -8.98 -16.80
N THR A 18 0.62 -8.69 -17.26
CA THR A 18 0.31 -8.59 -18.69
C THR A 18 1.15 -7.52 -19.38
N LEU A 19 1.32 -6.35 -18.76
CA LEU A 19 2.18 -5.29 -19.29
C LEU A 19 3.64 -5.73 -19.34
N ARG A 20 4.11 -6.44 -18.32
CA ARG A 20 5.49 -6.99 -18.28
C ARG A 20 5.73 -7.96 -19.42
N GLU A 21 4.79 -8.88 -19.67
CA GLU A 21 4.87 -9.83 -20.78
C GLU A 21 4.94 -9.13 -22.15
N GLN A 22 4.16 -8.06 -22.34
CA GLN A 22 4.21 -7.24 -23.55
C GLN A 22 5.57 -6.56 -23.75
N VAL A 23 6.14 -6.02 -22.68
CA VAL A 23 7.46 -5.39 -22.72
C VAL A 23 8.56 -6.42 -22.97
N ASP A 24 8.52 -7.55 -22.27
CA ASP A 24 9.49 -8.63 -22.42
C ASP A 24 9.44 -9.20 -23.85
N GLN A 25 8.24 -9.30 -24.45
CA GLN A 25 8.07 -9.65 -25.86
C GLN A 25 8.71 -8.63 -26.80
N ALA A 26 8.50 -7.33 -26.57
CA ALA A 26 9.12 -6.27 -27.37
C ALA A 26 10.66 -6.28 -27.25
N LEU A 27 11.17 -6.56 -26.04
CA LEU A 27 12.63 -6.69 -25.81
C LEU A 27 13.22 -7.97 -26.40
N ALA A 28 12.43 -9.02 -26.63
CA ALA A 28 12.89 -10.25 -27.28
C ALA A 28 13.28 -10.04 -28.76
N ASP A 29 12.79 -8.99 -29.39
CA ASP A 29 13.12 -8.64 -30.77
C ASP A 29 14.52 -7.99 -30.92
N VAL A 30 15.23 -7.78 -29.81
CA VAL A 30 16.62 -7.24 -29.83
C VAL A 30 17.55 -8.25 -30.49
N PRO A 31 18.34 -7.82 -31.52
CA PRO A 31 19.32 -8.70 -32.13
C PRO A 31 20.32 -9.25 -31.09
N ALA A 32 20.61 -10.54 -31.16
CA ALA A 32 21.52 -11.22 -30.22
C ALA A 32 22.93 -10.63 -30.15
N ALA A 33 23.33 -9.87 -31.19
CA ALA A 33 24.61 -9.16 -31.23
C ALA A 33 24.65 -7.90 -30.34
N LEU A 34 23.49 -7.43 -29.88
CA LEU A 34 23.37 -6.24 -29.02
C LEU A 34 23.18 -6.66 -27.58
N SER A 35 24.02 -6.14 -26.70
CA SER A 35 23.83 -6.26 -25.25
C SER A 35 23.19 -4.99 -24.72
N LEU A 36 21.97 -5.07 -24.20
CA LEU A 36 21.31 -3.95 -23.54
C LEU A 36 21.73 -3.91 -22.07
N GLY A 37 22.34 -2.80 -21.66
CA GLY A 37 22.57 -2.53 -20.23
C GLY A 37 21.28 -2.19 -19.49
N GLU A 38 21.24 -2.45 -18.19
CA GLU A 38 20.14 -2.02 -17.36
C GLU A 38 20.06 -0.48 -17.29
N ASN A 39 18.85 0.05 -17.47
CA ASN A 39 18.60 1.48 -17.28
C ASN A 39 18.53 1.81 -15.78
N MET A 40 19.69 2.02 -15.18
CA MET A 40 19.82 2.34 -13.76
C MET A 40 19.64 3.84 -13.53
N ASN A 41 18.83 4.20 -12.54
CA ASN A 41 18.70 5.59 -12.14
C ASN A 41 19.98 6.09 -11.47
N VAL A 42 20.57 7.17 -11.99
CA VAL A 42 21.81 7.77 -11.47
C VAL A 42 21.61 8.35 -10.05
N GLN A 43 20.42 8.85 -9.78
CA GLN A 43 20.05 9.42 -8.47
C GLN A 43 18.72 8.83 -8.01
N PRO A 44 18.72 7.65 -7.37
CA PRO A 44 17.48 7.04 -6.90
C PRO A 44 16.89 7.87 -5.75
N VAL A 45 15.60 8.15 -5.84
CA VAL A 45 14.85 8.79 -4.75
C VAL A 45 14.54 7.73 -3.68
N LYS A 46 14.94 7.99 -2.44
CA LYS A 46 14.64 7.13 -1.29
C LYS A 46 13.48 7.72 -0.51
N LEU A 47 12.35 7.03 -0.49
CA LEU A 47 11.17 7.42 0.28
C LEU A 47 10.99 6.43 1.44
N PRO A 48 10.96 6.90 2.70
CA PRO A 48 10.62 6.04 3.83
C PRO A 48 9.14 5.67 3.77
N LEU A 49 8.85 4.38 3.82
CA LEU A 49 7.48 3.86 3.83
C LEU A 49 7.24 3.14 5.17
N PHE A 50 6.24 3.58 5.91
CA PHE A 50 5.81 2.96 7.16
C PHE A 50 4.57 2.11 6.89
N VAL A 51 4.75 0.79 6.88
CA VAL A 51 3.68 -0.16 6.54
C VAL A 51 3.55 -1.19 7.66
N ASN A 52 2.38 -1.25 8.29
CA ASN A 52 2.11 -2.17 9.40
C ASN A 52 1.13 -3.31 9.02
N ALA A 53 0.65 -3.34 7.78
CA ALA A 53 -0.33 -4.33 7.32
C ALA A 53 0.22 -5.19 6.20
N GLN A 54 -0.07 -6.50 6.22
CA GLN A 54 0.36 -7.44 5.18
C GLN A 54 -0.14 -7.03 3.78
N LEU A 55 -1.40 -6.59 3.67
CA LEU A 55 -1.94 -6.06 2.41
C LEU A 55 -1.22 -4.79 1.94
N GLY A 56 -0.74 -3.97 2.87
CA GLY A 56 0.08 -2.81 2.56
C GLY A 56 1.43 -3.20 1.97
N PHE A 57 2.12 -4.21 2.52
CA PHE A 57 3.36 -4.74 1.93
C PHE A 57 3.14 -5.29 0.52
N MET A 58 2.02 -5.99 0.27
CA MET A 58 1.69 -6.46 -1.08
C MET A 58 1.54 -5.30 -2.07
N ALA A 59 0.94 -4.19 -1.64
CA ALA A 59 0.82 -3.00 -2.48
C ALA A 59 2.19 -2.33 -2.74
N VAL A 60 3.10 -2.32 -1.77
CA VAL A 60 4.47 -1.84 -1.95
C VAL A 60 5.24 -2.71 -2.94
N TYR A 61 5.08 -4.04 -2.90
CA TYR A 61 5.70 -4.93 -3.89
C TYR A 61 5.21 -4.63 -5.31
N LEU A 62 3.90 -4.39 -5.49
CA LEU A 62 3.36 -4.00 -6.79
C LEU A 62 3.87 -2.63 -7.27
N LEU A 63 4.15 -1.72 -6.34
CA LEU A 63 4.79 -0.43 -6.67
C LEU A 63 6.23 -0.64 -7.16
N ALA A 64 7.00 -1.51 -6.50
CA ALA A 64 8.34 -1.87 -6.93
C ALA A 64 8.34 -2.60 -8.29
N ASP A 65 7.39 -3.53 -8.49
CA ASP A 65 7.19 -4.21 -9.78
C ASP A 65 6.88 -3.23 -10.91
N TYR A 66 6.09 -2.18 -10.62
CA TYR A 66 5.79 -1.13 -11.59
C TYR A 66 7.01 -0.25 -11.89
N ASP A 67 7.84 0.08 -10.90
CA ASP A 67 9.07 0.85 -11.12
C ASP A 67 10.04 0.09 -12.03
N ASP A 68 10.18 -1.22 -11.82
CA ASP A 68 10.98 -2.10 -12.68
C ASP A 68 10.41 -2.16 -14.12
N LEU A 69 9.08 -2.31 -14.25
CA LEU A 69 8.39 -2.25 -15.54
C LEU A 69 8.60 -0.92 -16.25
N ALA A 70 8.52 0.21 -15.54
CA ALA A 70 8.73 1.54 -16.11
C ALA A 70 10.15 1.70 -16.64
N ARG A 71 11.17 1.18 -15.93
CA ARG A 71 12.56 1.19 -16.40
C ARG A 71 12.73 0.39 -17.68
N LYS A 72 12.13 -0.80 -17.78
CA LYS A 72 12.15 -1.63 -18.99
C LYS A 72 11.45 -0.94 -20.16
N LEU A 73 10.32 -0.27 -19.93
CA LEU A 73 9.59 0.50 -20.94
C LEU A 73 10.42 1.65 -21.49
N ILE A 74 11.08 2.39 -20.60
CA ILE A 74 11.99 3.49 -21.02
C ILE A 74 13.15 2.93 -21.83
N LEU A 75 13.72 1.79 -21.44
CA LEU A 75 14.77 1.12 -22.19
C LEU A 75 14.30 0.70 -23.59
N ALA A 76 13.13 0.05 -23.69
CA ALA A 76 12.56 -0.36 -24.97
C ALA A 76 12.29 0.84 -25.90
N HIS A 77 11.90 1.98 -25.35
CA HIS A 77 11.74 3.20 -26.12
C HIS A 77 13.06 3.80 -26.56
N HIS A 78 14.08 3.86 -25.71
CA HIS A 78 15.41 4.36 -26.05
C HIS A 78 16.10 3.51 -27.12
N THR A 79 15.79 2.22 -27.18
CA THR A 79 16.29 1.30 -28.21
C THR A 79 15.41 1.24 -29.46
N ALA A 80 14.42 2.14 -29.56
CA ALA A 80 13.49 2.24 -30.69
C ALA A 80 12.65 0.97 -30.95
N LEU A 81 12.50 0.09 -29.96
CA LEU A 81 11.63 -1.10 -30.03
C LEU A 81 10.14 -0.75 -29.89
N ILE A 82 9.85 0.30 -29.15
CA ILE A 82 8.50 0.84 -29.01
C ILE A 82 8.48 2.34 -29.30
N ASP A 83 7.38 2.83 -29.83
CA ASP A 83 7.17 4.23 -30.06
C ASP A 83 6.73 4.98 -28.79
N ARG A 84 6.75 6.31 -28.84
CA ARG A 84 6.40 7.16 -27.69
C ARG A 84 4.93 6.96 -27.24
N SER A 85 4.03 6.75 -28.19
CA SER A 85 2.61 6.58 -27.86
C SER A 85 2.35 5.28 -27.10
N THR A 86 3.06 4.22 -27.46
CA THR A 86 3.01 2.93 -26.76
C THR A 86 3.65 3.03 -25.37
N LEU A 87 4.80 3.70 -25.24
CA LEU A 87 5.43 3.98 -23.94
C LEU A 87 4.45 4.70 -23.00
N GLU A 88 3.88 5.84 -23.43
CA GLU A 88 2.99 6.65 -22.62
C GLU A 88 1.72 5.88 -22.24
N ARG A 89 1.14 5.11 -23.15
CA ARG A 89 -0.04 4.28 -22.89
C ARG A 89 0.25 3.22 -21.82
N TRP A 90 1.31 2.43 -21.97
CA TRP A 90 1.61 1.35 -21.04
C TRP A 90 2.04 1.86 -19.67
N LEU A 91 2.81 2.96 -19.58
CA LEU A 91 3.09 3.64 -18.33
C LEU A 91 1.81 4.12 -17.64
N ASN A 92 0.91 4.76 -18.38
CA ASN A 92 -0.34 5.26 -17.84
C ASN A 92 -1.27 4.14 -17.37
N ASP A 93 -1.33 3.02 -18.08
CA ASP A 93 -2.14 1.85 -17.72
C ASP A 93 -1.67 1.24 -16.38
N GLY A 94 -0.38 1.02 -16.23
CA GLY A 94 0.19 0.52 -14.98
C GLY A 94 0.00 1.50 -13.82
N ALA A 95 0.30 2.78 -14.05
CA ALA A 95 0.09 3.83 -13.05
C ALA A 95 -1.39 3.98 -12.65
N HIS A 96 -2.32 3.84 -13.59
CA HIS A 96 -3.75 3.89 -13.32
C HIS A 96 -4.19 2.71 -12.43
N ALA A 97 -3.71 1.51 -12.72
CA ALA A 97 -4.00 0.32 -11.90
C ALA A 97 -3.56 0.53 -10.45
N LEU A 98 -2.35 1.03 -10.21
CA LEU A 98 -1.83 1.33 -8.88
C LEU A 98 -2.60 2.45 -8.19
N ARG A 99 -2.85 3.58 -8.88
CA ARG A 99 -3.64 4.69 -8.31
C ARG A 99 -5.04 4.23 -7.91
N SER A 100 -5.69 3.40 -8.72
CA SER A 100 -7.00 2.81 -8.43
C SER A 100 -6.96 1.93 -7.18
N LEU A 101 -5.90 1.12 -7.00
CA LEU A 101 -5.67 0.31 -5.80
C LEU A 101 -5.52 1.18 -4.56
N PHE A 102 -4.65 2.19 -4.60
CA PHE A 102 -4.42 3.08 -3.47
C PHE A 102 -5.66 3.92 -3.13
N SER A 103 -6.40 4.40 -4.14
CA SER A 103 -7.66 5.11 -3.92
C SER A 103 -8.70 4.25 -3.22
N LEU A 104 -8.79 2.96 -3.58
CA LEU A 104 -9.69 2.03 -2.89
C LEU A 104 -9.27 1.83 -1.42
N ALA A 105 -7.97 1.68 -1.16
CA ALA A 105 -7.46 1.54 0.20
C ALA A 105 -7.72 2.79 1.05
N GLN A 106 -7.60 3.99 0.48
CA GLN A 106 -7.91 5.26 1.17
C GLN A 106 -9.39 5.42 1.52
N GLN A 107 -10.29 4.75 0.82
CA GLN A 107 -11.73 4.76 1.11
C GLN A 107 -12.10 3.91 2.33
N TYR A 108 -11.16 3.11 2.84
CA TYR A 108 -11.41 2.30 4.02
C TYR A 108 -11.83 3.18 5.22
N ARG A 109 -12.93 2.79 5.84
CA ARG A 109 -13.42 3.40 7.08
C ARG A 109 -13.84 2.29 8.02
N TYR A 110 -13.33 2.34 9.22
CA TYR A 110 -13.77 1.44 10.28
C TYR A 110 -15.14 1.88 10.81
N SER A 111 -16.11 0.97 10.80
CA SER A 111 -17.48 1.26 11.25
C SER A 111 -17.72 0.90 12.71
N GLY A 112 -16.85 0.11 13.32
CA GLY A 112 -17.07 -0.46 14.66
C GLY A 112 -18.17 -1.52 14.74
N THR A 113 -18.85 -1.81 13.61
CA THR A 113 -19.97 -2.73 13.54
C THR A 113 -19.49 -4.18 13.52
N THR A 114 -20.11 -5.04 14.32
CA THR A 114 -19.82 -6.47 14.43
C THR A 114 -20.83 -7.31 13.65
N ARG A 115 -20.55 -8.62 13.47
CA ARG A 115 -21.51 -9.56 12.87
C ARG A 115 -22.78 -9.72 13.71
N ASP A 116 -22.63 -9.66 15.02
CA ASP A 116 -23.77 -9.75 15.96
C ASP A 116 -24.72 -8.56 15.77
N ASP A 117 -24.18 -7.36 15.47
CA ASP A 117 -24.97 -6.18 15.15
C ASP A 117 -25.80 -6.38 13.88
N PHE A 118 -25.20 -7.01 12.84
CA PHE A 118 -25.92 -7.34 11.60
C PHE A 118 -26.97 -8.43 11.81
N ALA A 119 -26.68 -9.45 12.60
CA ALA A 119 -27.65 -10.49 12.97
C ALA A 119 -28.84 -9.90 13.76
N ALA A 120 -28.56 -8.97 14.67
CA ALA A 120 -29.56 -8.27 15.47
C ALA A 120 -30.28 -7.16 14.70
N LYS A 121 -29.84 -6.80 13.49
CA LYS A 121 -30.38 -5.69 12.67
C LYS A 121 -30.53 -4.39 13.44
N ASN A 122 -29.60 -4.11 14.36
CA ASN A 122 -29.63 -2.94 15.22
C ASN A 122 -29.37 -1.62 14.46
N ALA A 123 -29.42 -0.48 15.16
CA ALA A 123 -29.22 0.85 14.56
C ALA A 123 -27.83 1.01 13.95
N ALA A 124 -26.78 0.44 14.58
CA ALA A 124 -25.42 0.50 14.08
C ALA A 124 -25.27 -0.26 12.76
N ALA A 125 -25.87 -1.45 12.63
CA ALA A 125 -25.88 -2.22 11.39
C ALA A 125 -26.62 -1.47 10.28
N ARG A 126 -27.76 -0.86 10.57
CA ARG A 126 -28.53 -0.08 9.58
C ARG A 126 -27.73 1.11 9.07
N ALA A 127 -27.11 1.88 9.96
CA ALA A 127 -26.24 3.01 9.58
C ALA A 127 -25.02 2.56 8.76
N ALA A 128 -24.45 1.38 9.07
CA ALA A 128 -23.35 0.83 8.30
C ALA A 128 -23.79 0.39 6.89
N LEU A 129 -24.96 -0.22 6.73
CA LEU A 129 -25.54 -0.59 5.44
C LEU A 129 -25.85 0.64 4.58
N GLU A 130 -26.42 1.68 5.17
CA GLU A 130 -26.69 2.94 4.48
C GLU A 130 -25.41 3.60 3.96
N LYS A 131 -24.35 3.58 4.75
CA LYS A 131 -23.07 4.23 4.41
C LYS A 131 -22.20 3.42 3.46
N PHE A 132 -22.16 2.11 3.58
CA PHE A 132 -21.21 1.24 2.87
C PHE A 132 -21.87 0.30 1.86
N GLY A 133 -23.20 0.29 1.77
CA GLY A 133 -23.97 -0.61 0.95
C GLY A 133 -24.17 -1.99 1.59
N GLU A 134 -24.87 -2.85 0.89
CA GLU A 134 -25.16 -4.21 1.34
C GLU A 134 -23.89 -5.07 1.42
N LEU A 135 -23.83 -5.90 2.44
CA LEU A 135 -22.78 -6.89 2.61
C LEU A 135 -23.19 -8.22 1.96
N PRO A 136 -22.31 -8.86 1.18
CA PRO A 136 -22.56 -10.20 0.65
C PRO A 136 -22.87 -11.19 1.78
N GLN A 137 -23.82 -12.08 1.54
CA GLN A 137 -24.31 -13.06 2.53
C GLN A 137 -23.17 -13.97 3.01
N ASP A 138 -22.30 -14.42 2.09
CA ASP A 138 -21.12 -15.25 2.36
C ASP A 138 -20.14 -14.62 3.35
N VAL A 139 -20.01 -13.28 3.30
CA VAL A 139 -19.18 -12.52 4.26
C VAL A 139 -19.84 -12.44 5.64
N LEU A 140 -21.16 -12.26 5.68
CA LEU A 140 -21.93 -12.25 6.93
C LEU A 140 -21.91 -13.61 7.64
N GLU A 141 -22.11 -14.68 6.89
CA GLU A 141 -22.04 -16.07 7.39
C GLU A 141 -20.61 -16.50 7.74
N GLY A 142 -19.59 -15.79 7.21
CA GLY A 142 -18.19 -16.06 7.46
C GLY A 142 -17.60 -17.17 6.60
N THR A 143 -18.32 -17.65 5.59
CA THR A 143 -17.84 -18.61 4.61
C THR A 143 -16.76 -18.03 3.70
N ARG A 144 -16.89 -16.74 3.34
CA ARG A 144 -15.87 -15.98 2.63
C ARG A 144 -15.17 -14.99 3.56
N ARG A 145 -13.86 -15.17 3.72
CA ARG A 145 -13.05 -14.37 4.61
C ARG A 145 -11.67 -14.12 4.01
N SER A 146 -11.13 -12.90 4.24
CA SER A 146 -9.73 -12.60 3.92
C SER A 146 -8.78 -13.50 4.71
N ARG A 147 -7.78 -14.07 4.04
CA ARG A 147 -6.71 -14.85 4.69
C ARG A 147 -5.85 -14.01 5.64
N PHE A 148 -5.86 -12.69 5.47
CA PHE A 148 -5.14 -11.73 6.31
C PHE A 148 -6.01 -11.15 7.43
N ALA A 149 -7.29 -11.58 7.52
CA ALA A 149 -8.15 -11.13 8.61
C ALA A 149 -7.68 -11.73 9.95
N PRO A 150 -7.67 -10.95 11.04
CA PRO A 150 -7.30 -11.44 12.36
C PRO A 150 -8.25 -12.56 12.79
N PRO A 151 -7.81 -13.54 13.60
CA PRO A 151 -8.67 -14.63 14.02
C PRO A 151 -9.95 -14.10 14.69
N ILE A 152 -11.07 -14.82 14.48
CA ILE A 152 -12.33 -14.46 15.14
C ILE A 152 -12.16 -14.77 16.62
N ALA A 153 -12.07 -13.72 17.44
CA ALA A 153 -12.18 -13.90 18.88
C ALA A 153 -13.58 -14.43 19.20
N ARG A 154 -13.67 -15.71 19.62
CA ARG A 154 -14.89 -16.20 20.23
C ARG A 154 -15.07 -15.41 21.51
N ARG A 155 -16.04 -14.50 21.54
CA ARG A 155 -16.46 -13.89 22.78
C ARG A 155 -16.93 -15.00 23.71
N THR A 156 -16.10 -15.36 24.70
CA THR A 156 -16.65 -15.97 25.90
C THR A 156 -17.56 -14.93 26.52
N THR A 157 -18.84 -15.15 26.45
CA THR A 157 -19.87 -14.31 27.05
C THR A 157 -19.65 -14.24 28.58
N LYS A 158 -18.85 -13.25 29.00
CA LYS A 158 -18.92 -12.75 30.38
C LYS A 158 -19.82 -11.53 30.33
N PRO A 159 -20.98 -11.55 30.97
CA PRO A 159 -21.84 -10.38 31.00
C PRO A 159 -21.17 -9.32 31.89
N GLY A 160 -20.88 -8.15 31.34
CA GLY A 160 -20.68 -6.97 32.14
C GLY A 160 -19.33 -6.22 32.05
N THR A 161 -18.59 -6.26 30.96
CA THR A 161 -17.47 -5.29 30.80
C THR A 161 -17.46 -4.72 29.38
N PRO A 162 -17.61 -3.40 29.19
CA PRO A 162 -17.47 -2.80 27.88
C PRO A 162 -16.03 -2.99 27.38
N PRO A 163 -15.81 -3.20 26.07
CA PRO A 163 -14.47 -3.34 25.52
C PRO A 163 -13.72 -2.03 25.73
N ALA A 164 -12.60 -2.11 26.45
CA ALA A 164 -11.63 -1.03 26.49
C ALA A 164 -11.18 -0.69 25.06
N ALA A 165 -11.29 0.56 24.68
CA ALA A 165 -10.70 1.06 23.44
C ALA A 165 -9.19 0.76 23.47
N PRO A 166 -8.57 0.41 22.33
CA PRO A 166 -7.13 0.25 22.29
C PRO A 166 -6.49 1.59 22.69
N ALA A 167 -5.77 1.56 23.80
CA ALA A 167 -4.97 2.70 24.24
C ALA A 167 -3.95 3.00 23.14
N ILE A 168 -4.07 4.16 22.55
CA ILE A 168 -3.00 4.77 21.77
C ILE A 168 -2.04 5.31 22.81
N GLU A 169 -0.96 4.59 23.09
CA GLU A 169 0.13 5.13 23.87
C GLU A 169 0.78 6.27 23.07
N PRO A 170 0.86 7.48 23.63
CA PRO A 170 1.66 8.54 23.03
C PRO A 170 3.11 8.31 23.46
N ASP A 171 3.88 7.62 22.64
CA ASP A 171 5.33 7.58 22.79
C ASP A 171 5.93 8.82 22.13
N ALA A 172 6.25 9.80 22.95
CA ALA A 172 7.11 10.91 22.61
C ALA A 172 8.10 11.12 23.76
N PRO A 173 9.38 10.75 23.60
CA PRO A 173 10.38 11.22 24.54
C PRO A 173 10.64 12.70 24.28
N ALA A 174 10.30 13.52 25.26
CA ALA A 174 10.73 14.90 25.34
C ALA A 174 12.25 14.93 25.52
N HIS A 175 12.97 15.41 24.51
CA HIS A 175 14.33 15.86 24.69
C HIS A 175 14.29 17.16 25.50
N THR A 176 14.64 17.08 26.75
CA THR A 176 14.99 18.22 27.58
C THR A 176 16.42 18.62 27.24
N ASP A 177 16.57 19.72 26.51
CA ASP A 177 17.82 20.45 26.45
C ASP A 177 18.14 21.02 27.84
N GLY A 178 19.12 20.40 28.49
CA GLY A 178 19.73 20.93 29.70
C GLY A 178 20.71 22.05 29.33
N ALA A 179 20.30 23.25 29.54
CA ALA A 179 21.22 24.38 29.62
C ALA A 179 22.07 24.21 30.85
N ALA A 180 23.37 24.06 30.68
CA ALA A 180 24.36 24.24 31.72
C ALA A 180 25.21 25.47 31.40
N ASP A 181 24.94 26.49 32.14
CA ASP A 181 25.72 27.68 32.45
C ASP A 181 27.15 27.31 32.87
N GLY A 182 28.15 28.08 32.47
CA GLY A 182 29.54 27.84 32.85
C GLY A 182 30.49 28.88 32.27
N ALA A 183 30.46 30.01 32.86
CA ALA A 183 31.37 31.15 33.00
C ALA A 183 32.84 30.99 32.60
N ALA A 184 33.36 32.10 32.02
CA ALA A 184 34.58 32.84 32.29
C ALA A 184 35.95 32.30 31.85
N GLY A 185 36.72 33.25 31.28
CA GLY A 185 38.18 33.24 31.18
C GLY A 185 38.67 33.50 29.78
N ASP A 186 38.87 34.68 29.38
CA ASP A 186 39.97 35.68 29.60
C ASP A 186 41.21 35.42 28.74
N GLU A 187 41.59 36.49 28.06
CA GLU A 187 42.92 36.90 27.51
C GLU A 187 43.59 36.03 26.40
N GLY A 188 43.91 36.66 25.29
CA GLY A 188 45.20 37.26 25.08
C GLY A 188 45.71 37.10 23.67
N THR A 189 45.84 38.17 22.97
CA THR A 189 47.03 38.70 22.25
C THR A 189 47.67 37.92 21.09
N ASP A 190 47.78 38.69 19.99
CA ASP A 190 48.86 38.81 19.00
C ASP A 190 49.30 37.61 18.13
N ALA A 191 49.15 37.80 16.86
CA ALA A 191 50.13 38.07 15.80
C ALA A 191 49.47 37.90 14.42
#